data_848c7353b46dcf8f1ca7f3a19671235e
#
_entry.id   848c7353b46dcf8f1ca7f3a19671235e
#
_cell.length_a   1.000
_cell.length_b   1.000
_cell.length_c   1.000
_cell.angle_alpha   90.00
_cell.angle_beta   90.00
_cell.angle_gamma   90.00
#
_symmetry.space_group_name_H-M   'P 1'
#
loop_
_entity.id
_entity.type
_entity.pdbx_description
1 polymer ?
#
loop_
_entity_poly.entity_id
_entity_poly.type
_entity_poly.pdbx_seq_one_letter_code
_entity_poly.pdbx_strand_id
1 'polypeptide(L)'
;RESKCVVIIIVGIFISMLIMTLGIDIWALCSNIKDDTIKDAKYNYMYMYKYPEKNVPDGGEAVYTETLSKTHLNNTLDVTLMGIAEDDKYFSADPSADENSVVVSNGVAERYGVSEGDIITLTNKVNNDIYAFRVEGVCQYAVSFTVFMNIDNMRELFGKTDDYYNVVLSENKLDIDDGRLYSVTSKDDIEKASD
;
A
#
# COMPACT_ATOMS: atom_id res chain seq x y z
N ARG A 1 25.93 -46.77 -26.84
CA ARG A 1 26.11 -45.35 -27.23
C ARG A 1 24.79 -44.66 -27.51
N GLU A 2 23.83 -45.33 -28.15
CA GLU A 2 22.50 -44.80 -28.48
C GLU A 2 21.66 -44.46 -27.22
N SER A 3 21.69 -45.30 -26.19
CA SER A 3 20.91 -45.10 -24.97
C SER A 3 21.29 -43.79 -24.22
N LYS A 4 22.57 -43.37 -24.28
CA LYS A 4 23.01 -42.11 -23.67
C LYS A 4 22.45 -40.89 -24.40
N CYS A 5 22.37 -40.97 -25.74
CA CYS A 5 21.77 -39.89 -26.53
C CYS A 5 20.26 -39.74 -26.23
N VAL A 6 19.54 -40.86 -26.11
CA VAL A 6 18.12 -40.85 -25.74
C VAL A 6 17.88 -40.23 -24.37
N VAL A 7 18.69 -40.55 -23.37
CA VAL A 7 18.60 -39.96 -22.03
C VAL A 7 18.85 -38.47 -22.07
N ILE A 8 19.83 -37.95 -22.81
CA ILE A 8 20.12 -36.53 -22.94
C ILE A 8 18.92 -35.80 -23.58
N ILE A 9 18.31 -36.40 -24.61
CA ILE A 9 17.13 -35.80 -25.26
C ILE A 9 15.96 -35.72 -24.29
N ILE A 10 15.68 -36.79 -23.54
CA ILE A 10 14.59 -36.82 -22.54
C ILE A 10 14.82 -35.74 -21.44
N VAL A 11 16.04 -35.63 -20.93
CA VAL A 11 16.41 -34.63 -19.95
C VAL A 11 16.26 -33.22 -20.52
N GLY A 12 16.68 -33.01 -21.79
CA GLY A 12 16.50 -31.70 -22.46
C GLY A 12 15.03 -31.30 -22.61
N ILE A 13 14.17 -32.24 -23.01
CA ILE A 13 12.72 -32.02 -23.12
C ILE A 13 12.13 -31.68 -21.74
N PHE A 14 12.52 -32.42 -20.70
CA PHE A 14 12.02 -32.20 -19.34
C PHE A 14 12.43 -30.83 -18.80
N ILE A 15 13.69 -30.42 -18.99
CA ILE A 15 14.17 -29.09 -18.60
C ILE A 15 13.43 -28.01 -19.37
N SER A 16 13.23 -28.16 -20.69
CA SER A 16 12.51 -27.20 -21.50
C SER A 16 11.05 -27.03 -21.06
N MET A 17 10.38 -28.13 -20.72
CA MET A 17 9.01 -28.12 -20.22
C MET A 17 8.93 -27.44 -18.85
N LEU A 18 9.91 -27.68 -17.98
CA LEU A 18 9.99 -27.03 -16.65
C LEU A 18 10.19 -25.51 -16.75
N ILE A 19 11.07 -25.06 -17.66
CA ILE A 19 11.28 -23.64 -17.91
C ILE A 19 10.02 -22.99 -18.48
N MET A 20 9.32 -23.68 -19.37
CA MET A 20 8.07 -23.16 -19.96
C MET A 20 6.96 -23.01 -18.91
N THR A 21 6.79 -24.00 -18.03
CA THR A 21 5.80 -23.92 -16.93
C THR A 21 6.13 -22.78 -15.97
N LEU A 22 7.39 -22.64 -15.55
CA LEU A 22 7.83 -21.53 -14.70
C LEU A 22 7.57 -20.18 -15.35
N GLY A 23 7.79 -20.03 -16.66
CA GLY A 23 7.52 -18.79 -17.39
C GLY A 23 6.04 -18.42 -17.38
N ILE A 24 5.15 -19.40 -17.56
CA ILE A 24 3.69 -19.20 -17.50
C ILE A 24 3.24 -18.82 -16.09
N ASP A 25 3.78 -19.49 -15.07
CA ASP A 25 3.43 -19.24 -13.67
C ASP A 25 3.87 -17.83 -13.24
N ILE A 26 5.06 -17.38 -13.66
CA ILE A 26 5.54 -16.03 -13.37
C ILE A 26 4.65 -14.98 -14.07
N TRP A 27 4.31 -15.21 -15.32
CA TRP A 27 3.43 -14.30 -16.04
C TRP A 27 2.04 -14.21 -15.40
N ALA A 28 1.45 -15.33 -15.01
CA ALA A 28 0.16 -15.37 -14.32
C ALA A 28 0.21 -14.65 -12.97
N LEU A 29 1.30 -14.82 -12.21
CA LEU A 29 1.51 -14.14 -10.94
C LEU A 29 1.60 -12.62 -11.13
N CYS A 30 2.38 -12.14 -12.10
CA CYS A 30 2.50 -10.73 -12.40
C CYS A 30 1.15 -10.13 -12.84
N SER A 31 0.39 -10.84 -13.68
CA SER A 31 -0.94 -10.40 -14.11
C SER A 31 -1.92 -10.29 -12.94
N ASN A 32 -1.93 -11.26 -12.03
CA ASN A 32 -2.79 -11.23 -10.85
C ASN A 32 -2.45 -10.07 -9.91
N ILE A 33 -1.15 -9.83 -9.67
CA ILE A 33 -0.70 -8.70 -8.85
C ILE A 33 -1.14 -7.36 -9.46
N LYS A 34 -1.01 -7.21 -10.79
CA LYS A 34 -1.48 -6.03 -11.52
C LYS A 34 -2.98 -5.84 -11.33
N ASP A 35 -3.77 -6.87 -11.60
CA ASP A 35 -5.23 -6.82 -11.51
C ASP A 35 -5.70 -6.48 -10.08
N ASP A 36 -5.06 -7.04 -9.06
CA ASP A 36 -5.37 -6.76 -7.67
C ASP A 36 -5.00 -5.32 -7.30
N THR A 37 -3.83 -4.83 -7.72
CA THR A 37 -3.40 -3.45 -7.49
C THR A 37 -4.39 -2.44 -8.07
N ILE A 38 -4.90 -2.69 -9.29
CA ILE A 38 -5.87 -1.81 -9.94
C ILE A 38 -7.24 -1.86 -9.24
N LYS A 39 -7.68 -3.03 -8.79
CA LYS A 39 -8.95 -3.20 -8.06
C LYS A 39 -8.94 -2.54 -6.69
N ASP A 40 -7.80 -2.62 -6.00
CA ASP A 40 -7.63 -2.11 -4.64
C ASP A 40 -7.60 -0.58 -4.59
N ALA A 41 -7.16 0.08 -5.67
CA ALA A 41 -7.27 1.52 -5.85
C ALA A 41 -8.67 1.88 -6.34
N LYS A 42 -9.62 2.09 -5.42
CA LYS A 42 -11.00 2.49 -5.75
C LYS A 42 -11.12 3.97 -6.13
N TYR A 43 -10.11 4.79 -5.80
CA TYR A 43 -10.00 6.17 -6.25
C TYR A 43 -9.41 6.23 -7.67
N ASN A 44 -9.77 7.27 -8.44
CA ASN A 44 -9.19 7.51 -9.75
C ASN A 44 -8.01 8.49 -9.70
N TYR A 45 -8.00 9.36 -8.69
CA TYR A 45 -6.94 10.37 -8.52
C TYR A 45 -6.53 10.48 -7.05
N MET A 46 -5.20 10.57 -6.83
CA MET A 46 -4.59 10.88 -5.55
C MET A 46 -3.75 12.14 -5.71
N TYR A 47 -4.05 13.18 -4.96
CA TYR A 47 -3.35 14.45 -4.92
C TYR A 47 -2.58 14.57 -3.62
N MET A 48 -1.26 14.61 -3.70
CA MET A 48 -0.40 14.84 -2.54
C MET A 48 0.03 16.31 -2.52
N TYR A 49 -0.24 17.00 -1.42
CA TYR A 49 0.07 18.41 -1.25
C TYR A 49 1.51 18.62 -0.75
N LYS A 50 2.15 19.73 -1.17
CA LYS A 50 3.45 20.18 -0.65
C LYS A 50 3.36 20.69 0.79
N TYR A 51 2.24 21.32 1.11
CA TYR A 51 1.95 21.92 2.40
C TYR A 51 0.54 21.53 2.83
N PRO A 52 0.29 21.43 4.14
CA PRO A 52 -1.04 21.14 4.66
C PRO A 52 -2.04 22.18 4.20
N GLU A 53 -3.21 21.73 3.82
CA GLU A 53 -4.34 22.57 3.43
C GLU A 53 -5.46 22.46 4.45
N LYS A 54 -6.35 23.46 4.49
CA LYS A 54 -7.46 23.50 5.44
C LYS A 54 -8.81 23.16 4.82
N ASN A 55 -8.96 23.42 3.52
CA ASN A 55 -10.22 23.23 2.83
C ASN A 55 -10.09 22.11 1.83
N VAL A 56 -10.84 21.03 2.04
CA VAL A 56 -10.92 19.93 1.11
C VAL A 56 -11.68 20.40 -0.14
N PRO A 57 -11.14 20.19 -1.35
CA PRO A 57 -11.84 20.52 -2.58
C PRO A 57 -13.14 19.75 -2.72
N ASP A 58 -14.16 20.37 -3.34
CA ASP A 58 -15.43 19.72 -3.61
C ASP A 58 -15.24 18.41 -4.41
N GLY A 59 -15.81 17.34 -3.91
CA GLY A 59 -15.66 15.99 -4.52
C GLY A 59 -14.36 15.28 -4.16
N GLY A 60 -13.53 15.87 -3.31
CA GLY A 60 -12.35 15.22 -2.72
C GLY A 60 -12.63 14.66 -1.34
N GLU A 61 -11.84 13.67 -0.94
CA GLU A 61 -11.83 13.09 0.39
C GLU A 61 -10.45 13.25 1.02
N ALA A 62 -10.41 13.81 2.23
CA ALA A 62 -9.18 14.10 2.93
C ALA A 62 -8.57 12.84 3.54
N VAL A 63 -7.29 12.65 3.32
CA VAL A 63 -6.49 11.58 3.89
C VAL A 63 -5.22 12.17 4.50
N TYR A 64 -4.79 11.63 5.62
CA TYR A 64 -3.55 12.01 6.25
C TYR A 64 -2.53 10.88 6.11
N THR A 65 -1.35 11.15 5.58
CA THR A 65 -0.30 10.16 5.41
C THR A 65 1.00 10.57 6.09
N GLU A 66 1.65 9.60 6.75
CA GLU A 66 3.00 9.72 7.29
C GLU A 66 3.84 8.52 6.81
N THR A 67 5.08 8.79 6.44
CA THR A 67 6.01 7.73 6.08
C THR A 67 6.81 7.32 7.31
N LEU A 68 6.56 6.10 7.77
CA LEU A 68 7.30 5.45 8.84
C LEU A 68 8.17 4.34 8.24
N SER A 69 8.94 3.67 9.07
CA SER A 69 9.80 2.58 8.63
C SER A 69 9.69 1.38 9.55
N LYS A 70 9.91 0.21 8.97
CA LYS A 70 10.07 -1.03 9.73
C LYS A 70 11.31 -1.78 9.27
N THR A 71 12.15 -2.14 10.22
CA THR A 71 13.32 -2.98 9.96
C THR A 71 12.97 -4.44 10.20
N HIS A 72 13.24 -5.27 9.21
CA HIS A 72 13.11 -6.72 9.28
C HIS A 72 14.29 -7.40 8.61
N LEU A 73 14.96 -8.33 9.29
CA LEU A 73 16.13 -9.07 8.78
C LEU A 73 17.21 -8.16 8.14
N ASN A 74 17.57 -7.07 8.82
CA ASN A 74 18.53 -6.04 8.38
C ASN A 74 18.10 -5.21 7.14
N ASN A 75 16.88 -5.37 6.66
CA ASN A 75 16.31 -4.51 5.63
C ASN A 75 15.30 -3.56 6.25
N THR A 76 15.47 -2.26 6.00
CA THR A 76 14.53 -1.23 6.43
C THR A 76 13.69 -0.80 5.24
N LEU A 77 12.39 -0.98 5.33
CA LEU A 77 11.44 -0.57 4.31
C LEU A 77 10.53 0.55 4.85
N ASP A 78 10.13 1.41 3.94
CA ASP A 78 9.14 2.42 4.23
C ASP A 78 7.74 1.78 4.26
N VAL A 79 6.96 2.20 5.26
CA VAL A 79 5.58 1.82 5.46
C VAL A 79 4.79 3.11 5.57
N THR A 80 3.77 3.26 4.77
CA THR A 80 2.87 4.41 4.84
C THR A 80 1.85 4.19 5.93
N LEU A 81 1.84 5.04 6.95
CA LEU A 81 0.71 5.14 7.87
C LEU A 81 -0.30 6.09 7.24
N MET A 82 -1.53 5.64 7.07
CA MET A 82 -2.59 6.35 6.37
C MET A 82 -3.81 6.50 7.27
N GLY A 83 -4.12 7.74 7.61
CA GLY A 83 -5.33 8.10 8.35
C GLY A 83 -6.49 8.31 7.40
N ILE A 84 -7.55 7.54 7.56
CA ILE A 84 -8.77 7.57 6.76
C ILE A 84 -9.98 7.84 7.66
N ALA A 85 -11.05 8.40 7.07
CA ALA A 85 -12.29 8.63 7.77
C ALA A 85 -13.02 7.30 8.07
N GLU A 86 -13.89 7.29 9.07
CA GLU A 86 -14.69 6.11 9.44
C GLU A 86 -15.63 5.65 8.32
N ASP A 87 -16.09 6.57 7.48
CA ASP A 87 -16.98 6.32 6.35
C ASP A 87 -16.28 6.36 4.99
N ASP A 88 -14.95 6.11 4.98
CA ASP A 88 -14.14 6.07 3.77
C ASP A 88 -14.69 5.05 2.75
N LYS A 89 -14.78 5.49 1.49
CA LYS A 89 -15.31 4.67 0.39
C LYS A 89 -14.23 4.09 -0.53
N TYR A 90 -12.99 4.55 -0.39
CA TYR A 90 -11.92 4.22 -1.32
C TYR A 90 -11.10 3.01 -0.89
N PHE A 91 -11.14 2.65 0.38
CA PHE A 91 -10.40 1.50 0.91
C PHE A 91 -11.34 0.41 1.41
N SER A 92 -10.80 -0.79 1.54
CA SER A 92 -11.50 -1.91 2.20
C SER A 92 -11.11 -2.02 3.68
N ALA A 93 -10.30 -1.08 4.15
CA ALA A 93 -9.93 -0.96 5.54
C ALA A 93 -11.03 -0.21 6.31
N ASP A 94 -11.33 -0.67 7.50
CA ASP A 94 -12.29 -0.06 8.42
C ASP A 94 -11.63 0.04 9.81
N PRO A 95 -10.68 1.00 9.98
CA PRO A 95 -9.99 1.15 11.25
C PRO A 95 -10.94 1.71 12.31
N SER A 96 -10.98 1.05 13.47
CA SER A 96 -11.80 1.49 14.61
C SER A 96 -11.33 2.83 15.18
N ALA A 97 -12.19 3.47 15.95
CA ALA A 97 -11.84 4.67 16.71
C ALA A 97 -10.97 4.38 17.95
N ASP A 98 -10.58 3.13 18.20
CA ASP A 98 -9.70 2.78 19.31
C ASP A 98 -8.30 3.35 19.08
N GLU A 99 -7.76 4.02 20.11
CA GLU A 99 -6.40 4.54 20.10
C GLU A 99 -5.39 3.42 19.81
N ASN A 100 -4.44 3.68 18.93
CA ASN A 100 -3.37 2.76 18.53
C ASN A 100 -3.84 1.47 17.84
N SER A 101 -5.10 1.36 17.42
CA SER A 101 -5.60 0.26 16.59
C SER A 101 -5.38 0.58 15.12
N VAL A 102 -4.99 -0.43 14.34
CA VAL A 102 -4.70 -0.29 12.91
C VAL A 102 -5.17 -1.50 12.11
N VAL A 103 -5.54 -1.25 10.87
CA VAL A 103 -5.72 -2.29 9.85
C VAL A 103 -4.50 -2.30 8.94
N VAL A 104 -3.88 -3.45 8.72
CA VAL A 104 -2.69 -3.55 7.88
C VAL A 104 -3.04 -4.07 6.49
N SER A 105 -2.33 -3.60 5.46
CA SER A 105 -2.46 -4.18 4.13
C SER A 105 -1.92 -5.62 4.10
N ASN A 106 -2.46 -6.45 3.21
CA ASN A 106 -1.99 -7.82 3.00
C ASN A 106 -0.47 -7.89 2.76
N GLY A 107 0.10 -6.94 2.01
CA GLY A 107 1.55 -6.86 1.81
C GLY A 107 2.34 -6.65 3.11
N VAL A 108 1.83 -5.81 4.03
CA VAL A 108 2.43 -5.62 5.37
C VAL A 108 2.30 -6.88 6.20
N ALA A 109 1.11 -7.49 6.22
CA ALA A 109 0.83 -8.71 6.97
C ALA A 109 1.76 -9.85 6.56
N GLU A 110 1.88 -10.12 5.27
CA GLU A 110 2.75 -11.15 4.71
C GLU A 110 4.24 -10.86 4.94
N ARG A 111 4.67 -9.62 4.69
CA ARG A 111 6.08 -9.22 4.80
C ARG A 111 6.62 -9.33 6.22
N TYR A 112 5.82 -8.96 7.21
CA TYR A 112 6.24 -8.89 8.61
C TYR A 112 5.67 -10.02 9.47
N GLY A 113 4.84 -10.89 8.90
CA GLY A 113 4.25 -12.03 9.59
C GLY A 113 3.32 -11.60 10.72
N VAL A 114 2.55 -10.52 10.51
CA VAL A 114 1.59 -10.00 11.51
C VAL A 114 0.16 -10.34 11.13
N SER A 115 -0.65 -10.62 12.11
CA SER A 115 -2.06 -10.99 12.00
C SER A 115 -2.90 -10.18 12.99
N GLU A 116 -4.21 -10.29 12.90
CA GLU A 116 -5.13 -9.72 13.89
C GLU A 116 -4.75 -10.11 15.31
N GLY A 117 -4.69 -9.14 16.20
CA GLY A 117 -4.29 -9.26 17.61
C GLY A 117 -2.80 -9.03 17.88
N ASP A 118 -1.95 -9.05 16.86
CA ASP A 118 -0.51 -8.79 17.00
C ASP A 118 -0.20 -7.30 17.20
N ILE A 119 1.03 -7.03 17.62
CA ILE A 119 1.57 -5.67 17.72
C ILE A 119 2.58 -5.44 16.60
N ILE A 120 2.34 -4.40 15.81
CA ILE A 120 3.31 -3.90 14.82
C ILE A 120 3.98 -2.64 15.34
N THR A 121 5.31 -2.58 15.27
CA THR A 121 6.08 -1.38 15.64
C THR A 121 6.62 -0.72 14.38
N LEU A 122 6.42 0.59 14.27
CA LEU A 122 6.94 1.42 13.19
C LEU A 122 7.79 2.54 13.77
N THR A 123 8.82 2.95 13.04
CA THR A 123 9.79 3.97 13.49
C THR A 123 9.73 5.18 12.56
N ASN A 124 9.66 6.36 13.14
CA ASN A 124 9.83 7.60 12.39
C ASN A 124 11.34 7.83 12.17
N LYS A 125 11.77 7.92 10.92
CA LYS A 125 13.19 8.09 10.56
C LYS A 125 13.77 9.47 10.92
N VAL A 126 12.91 10.45 11.17
CA VAL A 126 13.36 11.84 11.42
C VAL A 126 13.75 12.03 12.87
N ASN A 127 12.92 11.54 13.80
CA ASN A 127 13.11 11.71 15.24
C ASN A 127 13.43 10.41 15.99
N ASN A 128 13.43 9.26 15.30
CA ASN A 128 13.60 7.91 15.85
C ASN A 128 12.54 7.49 16.87
N ASP A 129 11.38 8.16 16.88
CA ASP A 129 10.25 7.73 17.72
C ASP A 129 9.71 6.40 17.22
N ILE A 130 9.35 5.53 18.18
CA ILE A 130 8.81 4.21 17.90
C ILE A 130 7.35 4.22 18.30
N TYR A 131 6.50 3.90 17.35
CA TYR A 131 5.06 3.74 17.54
C TYR A 131 4.69 2.27 17.54
N ALA A 132 3.92 1.83 18.51
CA ALA A 132 3.40 0.47 18.61
C ALA A 132 1.90 0.47 18.39
N PHE A 133 1.46 -0.27 17.38
CA PHE A 133 0.06 -0.36 16.99
C PHE A 133 -0.43 -1.79 17.16
N ARG A 134 -1.68 -1.94 17.60
CA ARG A 134 -2.38 -3.20 17.64
C ARG A 134 -3.06 -3.45 16.31
N VAL A 135 -2.77 -4.57 15.69
CA VAL A 135 -3.42 -4.99 14.44
C VAL A 135 -4.82 -5.50 14.75
N GLU A 136 -5.85 -4.83 14.27
CA GLU A 136 -7.25 -5.24 14.43
C GLU A 136 -7.81 -5.97 13.20
N GLY A 137 -7.10 -5.90 12.07
CA GLY A 137 -7.49 -6.61 10.86
C GLY A 137 -6.47 -6.49 9.75
N VAL A 138 -6.68 -7.26 8.70
CA VAL A 138 -5.90 -7.24 7.46
C VAL A 138 -6.84 -6.93 6.32
N CYS A 139 -6.49 -5.94 5.50
CA CYS A 139 -7.26 -5.59 4.32
C CYS A 139 -6.50 -5.88 3.03
N GLN A 140 -7.23 -6.06 1.95
CA GLN A 140 -6.66 -6.19 0.62
C GLN A 140 -6.29 -4.80 0.09
N TYR A 141 -4.98 -4.54 -0.02
CA TYR A 141 -4.44 -3.33 -0.63
C TYR A 141 -3.00 -3.58 -1.11
N ALA A 142 -2.85 -3.76 -2.43
CA ALA A 142 -1.59 -4.14 -3.06
C ALA A 142 -0.77 -2.95 -3.60
N VAL A 143 -1.29 -1.71 -3.53
CA VAL A 143 -0.63 -0.53 -4.10
C VAL A 143 0.69 -0.21 -3.39
N SER A 144 0.72 -0.35 -2.06
CA SER A 144 1.91 -0.09 -1.24
C SER A 144 1.84 -0.79 0.13
N PHE A 145 2.97 -0.84 0.83
CA PHE A 145 2.99 -1.25 2.24
C PHE A 145 2.30 -0.18 3.09
N THR A 146 1.03 -0.40 3.39
CA THR A 146 0.19 0.58 4.08
C THR A 146 -0.38 0.01 5.37
N VAL A 147 -0.43 0.86 6.37
CA VAL A 147 -1.11 0.63 7.64
C VAL A 147 -2.17 1.72 7.77
N PHE A 148 -3.43 1.33 7.93
CA PHE A 148 -4.57 2.24 8.02
C PHE A 148 -4.94 2.48 9.47
N MET A 149 -5.24 3.73 9.80
CA MET A 149 -5.66 4.18 11.11
C MET A 149 -6.82 5.16 10.97
N ASN A 150 -7.62 5.32 12.01
CA ASN A 150 -8.59 6.39 12.05
C ASN A 150 -7.87 7.75 11.97
N ILE A 151 -8.35 8.65 11.10
CA ILE A 151 -7.67 9.92 10.79
C ILE A 151 -7.55 10.84 12.00
N ASP A 152 -8.56 10.85 12.89
CA ASP A 152 -8.56 11.71 14.06
C ASP A 152 -7.56 11.20 15.10
N ASN A 153 -7.50 9.90 15.33
CA ASN A 153 -6.47 9.28 16.18
C ASN A 153 -5.06 9.53 15.64
N MET A 154 -4.89 9.49 14.33
CA MET A 154 -3.60 9.79 13.69
C MET A 154 -3.21 11.26 13.85
N ARG A 155 -4.15 12.18 13.73
CA ARG A 155 -3.94 13.62 13.98
C ARG A 155 -3.51 13.87 15.42
N GLU A 156 -4.18 13.25 16.38
CA GLU A 156 -3.82 13.34 17.79
C GLU A 156 -2.43 12.77 18.06
N LEU A 157 -2.13 11.59 17.54
CA LEU A 157 -0.83 10.91 17.69
C LEU A 157 0.35 11.79 17.22
N PHE A 158 0.18 12.52 16.12
CA PHE A 158 1.22 13.38 15.54
C PHE A 158 1.07 14.86 15.91
N GLY A 159 0.17 15.21 16.84
CA GLY A 159 -0.04 16.57 17.32
C GLY A 159 -0.49 17.53 16.23
N LYS A 160 -1.33 17.06 15.31
CA LYS A 160 -1.91 17.88 14.23
C LYS A 160 -3.27 18.46 14.65
N THR A 161 -3.74 19.43 13.89
CA THR A 161 -5.09 19.98 14.05
C THR A 161 -6.14 19.04 13.47
N ASP A 162 -7.40 19.16 13.93
CA ASP A 162 -8.51 18.28 13.51
C ASP A 162 -8.84 18.40 12.02
N ASP A 163 -8.43 19.47 11.37
CA ASP A 163 -8.60 19.74 9.94
C ASP A 163 -7.38 19.37 9.08
N TYR A 164 -6.33 18.80 9.71
CA TYR A 164 -5.08 18.49 9.02
C TYR A 164 -5.23 17.31 8.04
N TYR A 165 -4.78 17.53 6.81
CA TYR A 165 -4.58 16.49 5.80
C TYR A 165 -3.45 16.90 4.85
N ASN A 166 -2.88 15.94 4.14
CA ASN A 166 -1.84 16.18 3.14
C ASN A 166 -2.08 15.42 1.83
N VAL A 167 -3.14 14.62 1.78
CA VAL A 167 -3.56 13.88 0.59
C VAL A 167 -5.06 14.06 0.38
N VAL A 168 -5.48 14.17 -0.87
CA VAL A 168 -6.89 14.14 -1.28
C VAL A 168 -7.09 13.05 -2.32
N LEU A 169 -8.11 12.23 -2.10
CA LEU A 169 -8.57 11.22 -3.05
C LEU A 169 -9.83 11.72 -3.77
N SER A 170 -10.00 11.34 -5.02
CA SER A 170 -11.22 11.65 -5.77
C SER A 170 -11.50 10.66 -6.89
N GLU A 171 -12.77 10.57 -7.27
CA GLU A 171 -13.21 9.83 -8.47
C GLU A 171 -13.01 10.64 -9.74
N ASN A 172 -13.19 11.96 -9.65
CA ASN A 172 -13.09 12.86 -10.78
C ASN A 172 -11.83 13.71 -10.67
N LYS A 173 -11.31 14.13 -11.81
CA LYS A 173 -10.17 15.05 -11.83
C LYS A 173 -10.58 16.38 -11.19
N LEU A 174 -9.84 16.79 -10.17
CA LEU A 174 -10.03 18.06 -9.47
C LEU A 174 -9.17 19.15 -10.12
N ASP A 175 -9.68 20.37 -10.12
CA ASP A 175 -8.95 21.57 -10.58
C ASP A 175 -8.16 22.16 -9.39
N ILE A 176 -6.97 21.63 -9.17
CA ILE A 176 -6.06 22.07 -8.11
C ILE A 176 -4.81 22.64 -8.79
N ASP A 177 -4.35 23.80 -8.31
CA ASP A 177 -3.12 24.45 -8.79
C ASP A 177 -1.92 23.51 -8.60
N ASP A 178 -1.24 23.17 -9.69
CA ASP A 178 -0.03 22.33 -9.70
C ASP A 178 1.07 22.86 -8.77
N GLY A 179 1.13 24.17 -8.55
CA GLY A 179 2.05 24.80 -7.62
C GLY A 179 1.91 24.32 -6.18
N ARG A 180 0.72 23.90 -5.78
CA ARG A 180 0.37 23.39 -4.44
C ARG A 180 0.63 21.90 -4.27
N LEU A 181 0.75 21.15 -5.37
CA LEU A 181 0.85 19.70 -5.37
C LEU A 181 2.31 19.23 -5.41
N TYR A 182 2.63 18.26 -4.58
CA TYR A 182 3.87 17.50 -4.64
C TYR A 182 3.81 16.48 -5.76
N SER A 183 2.70 15.75 -5.85
CA SER A 183 2.45 14.78 -6.92
C SER A 183 0.95 14.59 -7.14
N VAL A 184 0.62 14.19 -8.36
CA VAL A 184 -0.70 13.68 -8.73
C VAL A 184 -0.48 12.28 -9.28
N THR A 185 -1.20 11.31 -8.75
CA THR A 185 -1.18 9.93 -9.24
C THR A 185 -2.59 9.59 -9.72
N SER A 186 -2.70 9.20 -10.98
CA SER A 186 -3.96 8.70 -11.53
C SER A 186 -3.98 7.17 -11.54
N LYS A 187 -5.17 6.59 -11.61
CA LYS A 187 -5.33 5.14 -11.78
C LYS A 187 -4.63 4.64 -13.04
N ASP A 188 -4.68 5.43 -14.11
CA ASP A 188 -3.98 5.16 -15.37
C ASP A 188 -2.45 5.12 -15.19
N ASP A 189 -1.89 5.95 -14.29
CA ASP A 189 -0.45 5.95 -13.99
C ASP A 189 -0.06 4.69 -13.22
N ILE A 190 -0.90 4.24 -12.28
CA ILE A 190 -0.70 2.98 -11.55
C ILE A 190 -0.73 1.81 -12.53
N GLU A 191 -1.69 1.79 -13.45
CA GLU A 191 -1.80 0.76 -14.48
C GLU A 191 -0.56 0.70 -15.38
N LYS A 192 -0.09 1.84 -15.88
CA LYS A 192 1.11 1.92 -16.72
C LYS A 192 2.40 1.54 -15.98
N ALA A 193 2.48 1.80 -14.68
CA ALA A 193 3.64 1.42 -13.88
C ALA A 193 3.70 -0.10 -13.60
N SER A 194 2.57 -0.80 -13.79
CA SER A 194 2.45 -2.25 -13.58
C SER A 194 2.66 -3.07 -14.87
N ASP A 195 2.78 -2.41 -16.03
CA ASP A 195 3.11 -3.00 -17.34
C ASP A 195 4.62 -3.18 -17.50
#